data_f7c37ca0094f60071534048ea4e07405
#
_entry.id   f7c37ca0094f60071534048ea4e07405
#
_cell.length_a   1.000
_cell.length_b   1.000
_cell.length_c   1.000
_cell.angle_alpha   90.00
_cell.angle_beta   90.00
_cell.angle_gamma   90.00
#
_symmetry.space_group_name_H-M   'P 1'
#
loop_
_entity.id
_entity.type
_entity.pdbx_description
1 polymer ?
#
loop_
_entity_poly.entity_id
_entity_poly.type
_entity_poly.pdbx_seq_one_letter_code
_entity_poly.pdbx_strand_id
1 'polypeptide(L)'
;SRGLGDVYKRQIMDVTTPEQAKIAEEAGACAVMALERIPADIRAAGGVARMSDPKMIQEIQAAVSIPVMAKCRIGHFVEAQLLQAIEIDYIDESEVLSPTDDAYHVNKREFEVPFVCGAKDLGEALRRINEGASMIRTKGEPGTGDIVQAVRHMRMMNKQIAQISALRKDELFEVAKQLQVPYELV
;
A
#
# COMPACT_ATOMS: atom_id res chain seq x y z
N SER A 1 -7.28 29.48 4.06
CA SER A 1 -6.43 28.64 4.90
C SER A 1 -7.14 27.30 5.09
N ARG A 2 -6.70 26.28 4.36
CA ARG A 2 -7.15 24.91 4.64
C ARG A 2 -6.48 24.50 5.94
N GLY A 3 -7.28 24.37 7.01
CA GLY A 3 -6.79 24.10 8.34
C GLY A 3 -6.15 22.72 8.46
N LEU A 4 -5.32 22.53 9.48
CA LEU A 4 -4.70 21.25 9.87
C LEU A 4 -5.69 20.07 9.94
N GLY A 5 -6.99 20.34 10.16
CA GLY A 5 -8.05 19.31 10.16
C GLY A 5 -8.20 18.52 8.85
N ASP A 6 -7.82 19.08 7.70
CA ASP A 6 -7.86 18.37 6.41
C ASP A 6 -6.71 17.36 6.25
N VAL A 7 -5.61 17.52 6.99
CA VAL A 7 -4.46 16.60 6.96
C VAL A 7 -4.78 15.34 7.79
N TYR A 8 -5.42 15.49 8.94
CA TYR A 8 -5.77 14.38 9.84
C TYR A 8 -6.84 13.45 9.23
N LYS A 9 -7.77 13.98 8.45
CA LYS A 9 -8.82 13.19 7.77
C LYS A 9 -8.34 12.34 6.59
N ARG A 10 -7.02 12.25 6.35
CA ARG A 10 -6.42 11.46 5.27
C ARG A 10 -5.40 10.45 5.78
N GLN A 11 -5.31 10.23 7.09
CA GLN A 11 -4.38 9.28 7.66
C GLN A 11 -4.98 7.89 7.73
N ILE A 12 -4.17 6.90 7.34
CA ILE A 12 -4.40 5.49 7.57
C ILE A 12 -3.54 5.11 8.79
N MET A 13 -4.16 4.55 9.82
CA MET A 13 -3.47 4.23 11.07
C MET A 13 -3.27 2.73 11.19
N ASP A 14 -2.03 2.31 11.47
CA ASP A 14 -1.71 0.94 11.82
C ASP A 14 -2.28 0.63 13.21
N VAL A 15 -3.03 -0.46 13.35
CA VAL A 15 -3.68 -0.89 14.59
C VAL A 15 -3.51 -2.38 14.79
N THR A 16 -3.35 -2.79 16.03
CA THR A 16 -3.14 -4.21 16.41
C THR A 16 -4.27 -4.78 17.25
N THR A 17 -5.21 -3.94 17.69
CA THR A 17 -6.38 -4.36 18.48
C THR A 17 -7.63 -3.57 18.10
N PRO A 18 -8.84 -4.10 18.38
CA PRO A 18 -10.09 -3.36 18.19
C PRO A 18 -10.15 -2.04 18.97
N GLU A 19 -9.55 -1.97 20.15
CA GLU A 19 -9.50 -0.75 20.96
C GLU A 19 -8.66 0.33 20.30
N GLN A 20 -7.49 -0.02 19.76
CA GLN A 20 -6.66 0.91 18.99
C GLN A 20 -7.40 1.41 17.74
N ALA A 21 -8.16 0.54 17.08
CA ALA A 21 -8.94 0.92 15.90
C ALA A 21 -10.00 1.97 16.24
N LYS A 22 -10.71 1.81 17.36
CA LYS A 22 -11.68 2.82 17.85
C LYS A 22 -11.01 4.14 18.17
N ILE A 23 -9.86 4.12 18.85
CA ILE A 23 -9.08 5.34 19.15
C ILE A 23 -8.67 6.04 17.85
N ALA A 24 -8.23 5.28 16.84
CA ALA A 24 -7.84 5.82 15.54
C ALA A 24 -9.03 6.48 14.82
N GLU A 25 -10.20 5.83 14.83
CA GLU A 25 -11.44 6.37 14.26
C GLU A 25 -11.88 7.65 14.97
N GLU A 26 -11.90 7.65 16.32
CA GLU A 26 -12.24 8.82 17.12
C GLU A 26 -11.27 10.00 16.90
N ALA A 27 -9.99 9.69 16.66
CA ALA A 27 -8.97 10.69 16.31
C ALA A 27 -9.10 11.22 14.87
N GLY A 28 -10.01 10.67 14.05
CA GLY A 28 -10.31 11.14 12.70
C GLY A 28 -9.49 10.46 11.61
N ALA A 29 -8.96 9.27 11.84
CA ALA A 29 -8.37 8.44 10.78
C ALA A 29 -9.41 8.14 9.70
N CYS A 30 -8.99 8.11 8.43
CA CYS A 30 -9.89 7.79 7.31
C CYS A 30 -9.97 6.29 7.03
N ALA A 31 -9.03 5.51 7.53
CA ALA A 31 -8.98 4.06 7.47
C ALA A 31 -8.00 3.53 8.53
N VAL A 32 -8.08 2.24 8.84
CA VAL A 32 -7.10 1.54 9.65
C VAL A 32 -6.48 0.39 8.90
N MET A 33 -5.21 0.10 9.19
CA MET A 33 -4.49 -1.08 8.72
C MET A 33 -4.42 -2.10 9.86
N ALA A 34 -5.11 -3.21 9.73
CA ALA A 34 -5.11 -4.27 10.72
C ALA A 34 -3.84 -5.11 10.63
N LEU A 35 -3.04 -5.12 11.68
CA LEU A 35 -1.75 -5.80 11.77
C LEU A 35 -1.62 -6.54 13.10
N GLU A 36 -1.04 -7.73 13.12
CA GLU A 36 -0.60 -8.36 14.37
C GLU A 36 0.63 -7.66 14.97
N ARG A 37 1.50 -7.16 14.08
CA ARG A 37 2.73 -6.46 14.44
C ARG A 37 2.94 -5.30 13.48
N ILE A 38 3.37 -4.17 14.00
CA ILE A 38 3.74 -3.03 13.17
C ILE A 38 5.04 -3.34 12.36
N PRO A 39 5.29 -2.66 11.24
CA PRO A 39 6.46 -2.93 10.39
C PRO A 39 7.80 -2.90 11.12
N ALA A 40 7.97 -2.02 12.09
CA ALA A 40 9.20 -1.94 12.90
C ALA A 40 9.43 -3.21 13.73
N ASP A 41 8.39 -3.76 14.34
CA ASP A 41 8.45 -4.99 15.14
C ASP A 41 8.72 -6.22 14.26
N ILE A 42 8.11 -6.28 13.06
CA ILE A 42 8.36 -7.33 12.09
C ILE A 42 9.85 -7.37 11.72
N ARG A 43 10.44 -6.23 11.44
CA ARG A 43 11.87 -6.14 11.08
C ARG A 43 12.80 -6.46 12.25
N ALA A 44 12.46 -6.02 13.45
CA ALA A 44 13.23 -6.31 14.65
C ALA A 44 13.23 -7.79 15.01
N ALA A 45 12.09 -8.47 14.85
CA ALA A 45 11.95 -9.88 15.18
C ALA A 45 12.63 -10.81 14.14
N GLY A 46 12.73 -10.37 12.87
CA GLY A 46 13.21 -11.21 11.79
C GLY A 46 12.29 -12.41 11.48
N GLY A 47 12.77 -13.33 10.65
CA GLY A 47 12.02 -14.53 10.27
C GLY A 47 10.94 -14.27 9.23
N VAL A 48 10.02 -15.24 9.06
CA VAL A 48 8.93 -15.17 8.08
C VAL A 48 7.76 -14.36 8.64
N ALA A 49 7.44 -13.24 8.00
CA ALA A 49 6.26 -12.44 8.28
C ALA A 49 5.14 -12.80 7.28
N ARG A 50 3.97 -13.13 7.78
CA ARG A 50 2.78 -13.57 7.01
C ARG A 50 1.63 -12.60 7.22
N MET A 51 0.55 -12.81 6.48
CA MET A 51 -0.74 -12.17 6.71
C MET A 51 -1.18 -12.32 8.18
N SER A 52 -1.81 -11.30 8.72
CA SER A 52 -2.39 -11.33 10.08
C SER A 52 -3.57 -12.31 10.17
N ASP A 53 -3.88 -12.76 11.38
CA ASP A 53 -4.98 -13.70 11.65
C ASP A 53 -6.32 -13.11 11.16
N PRO A 54 -7.08 -13.81 10.31
CA PRO A 54 -8.37 -13.36 9.83
C PRO A 54 -9.37 -13.04 10.94
N LYS A 55 -9.34 -13.78 12.04
CA LYS A 55 -10.24 -13.52 13.17
C LYS A 55 -9.95 -12.16 13.81
N MET A 56 -8.69 -11.84 14.04
CA MET A 56 -8.29 -10.52 14.56
C MET A 56 -8.70 -9.40 13.60
N ILE A 57 -8.55 -9.61 12.29
CA ILE A 57 -8.98 -8.63 11.26
C ILE A 57 -10.51 -8.41 11.36
N GLN A 58 -11.31 -9.49 11.45
CA GLN A 58 -12.76 -9.40 11.60
C GLN A 58 -13.19 -8.73 12.92
N GLU A 59 -12.47 -8.94 14.02
CA GLU A 59 -12.72 -8.24 15.28
C GLU A 59 -12.48 -6.72 15.14
N ILE A 60 -11.45 -6.31 14.39
CA ILE A 60 -11.21 -4.90 14.06
C ILE A 60 -12.30 -4.36 13.14
N GLN A 61 -12.70 -5.10 12.10
CA GLN A 61 -13.80 -4.69 11.20
C GLN A 61 -15.11 -4.47 11.99
N ALA A 62 -15.40 -5.32 12.94
CA ALA A 62 -16.60 -5.17 13.79
C ALA A 62 -16.53 -3.98 14.76
N ALA A 63 -15.35 -3.45 15.04
CA ALA A 63 -15.14 -2.40 16.03
C ALA A 63 -15.26 -0.98 15.47
N VAL A 64 -15.10 -0.77 14.15
CA VAL A 64 -15.05 0.55 13.52
C VAL A 64 -16.01 0.64 12.32
N SER A 65 -16.37 1.87 11.95
CA SER A 65 -17.18 2.16 10.76
C SER A 65 -16.34 2.65 9.57
N ILE A 66 -15.09 3.01 9.79
CA ILE A 66 -14.15 3.39 8.74
C ILE A 66 -13.56 2.17 8.04
N PRO A 67 -13.09 2.29 6.79
CA PRO A 67 -12.49 1.19 6.04
C PRO A 67 -11.35 0.51 6.79
N VAL A 68 -11.31 -0.82 6.70
CA VAL A 68 -10.24 -1.66 7.25
C VAL A 68 -9.41 -2.24 6.12
N MET A 69 -8.11 -2.08 6.22
CA MET A 69 -7.11 -2.62 5.30
C MET A 69 -6.35 -3.75 5.96
N ALA A 70 -5.87 -4.69 5.17
CA ALA A 70 -4.97 -5.75 5.64
C ALA A 70 -3.89 -6.05 4.60
N LYS A 71 -2.79 -6.67 5.05
CA LYS A 71 -1.64 -6.97 4.20
C LYS A 71 -1.64 -8.42 3.76
N CYS A 72 -1.35 -8.67 2.47
CA CYS A 72 -0.94 -9.97 1.97
C CYS A 72 0.54 -9.94 1.53
N ARG A 73 1.16 -11.10 1.46
CA ARG A 73 2.53 -11.24 0.93
C ARG A 73 2.55 -11.01 -0.58
N ILE A 74 3.65 -10.48 -1.10
CA ILE A 74 3.86 -10.33 -2.54
C ILE A 74 3.74 -11.70 -3.23
N GLY A 75 2.87 -11.79 -4.26
CA GLY A 75 2.62 -12.99 -5.05
C GLY A 75 1.74 -14.05 -4.38
N HIS A 76 1.26 -13.83 -3.16
CA HIS A 76 0.46 -14.82 -2.44
C HIS A 76 -1.04 -14.65 -2.70
N PHE A 77 -1.51 -15.15 -3.85
CA PHE A 77 -2.91 -15.02 -4.26
C PHE A 77 -3.91 -15.65 -3.28
N VAL A 78 -3.53 -16.73 -2.56
CA VAL A 78 -4.43 -17.37 -1.57
C VAL A 78 -4.67 -16.48 -0.36
N GLU A 79 -3.65 -15.75 0.14
CA GLU A 79 -3.87 -14.76 1.19
C GLU A 79 -4.80 -13.64 0.70
N ALA A 80 -4.65 -13.18 -0.53
CA ALA A 80 -5.54 -12.19 -1.12
C ALA A 80 -6.98 -12.70 -1.25
N GLN A 81 -7.18 -13.95 -1.68
CA GLN A 81 -8.50 -14.58 -1.75
C GLN A 81 -9.15 -14.68 -0.37
N LEU A 82 -8.36 -15.01 0.65
CA LEU A 82 -8.84 -15.13 2.02
C LEU A 82 -9.28 -13.76 2.55
N LEU A 83 -8.49 -12.71 2.31
CA LEU A 83 -8.84 -11.34 2.68
C LEU A 83 -10.10 -10.86 1.96
N GLN A 84 -10.25 -11.14 0.67
CA GLN A 84 -11.47 -10.84 -0.06
C GLN A 84 -12.68 -11.60 0.51
N ALA A 85 -12.51 -12.86 0.90
CA ALA A 85 -13.58 -13.68 1.46
C ALA A 85 -14.10 -13.19 2.82
N ILE A 86 -13.27 -12.49 3.60
CA ILE A 86 -13.69 -11.81 4.83
C ILE A 86 -14.14 -10.36 4.62
N GLU A 87 -14.36 -9.98 3.35
CA GLU A 87 -14.88 -8.67 2.96
C GLU A 87 -14.02 -7.50 3.42
N ILE A 88 -12.68 -7.65 3.31
CA ILE A 88 -11.76 -6.54 3.60
C ILE A 88 -11.97 -5.39 2.60
N ASP A 89 -11.87 -4.14 3.04
CA ASP A 89 -12.09 -2.99 2.16
C ASP A 89 -10.93 -2.73 1.18
N TYR A 90 -9.68 -2.99 1.61
CA TYR A 90 -8.47 -2.85 0.79
C TYR A 90 -7.43 -3.91 1.16
N ILE A 91 -6.72 -4.42 0.15
CA ILE A 91 -5.57 -5.31 0.35
C ILE A 91 -4.28 -4.55 0.03
N ASP A 92 -3.34 -4.51 0.97
CA ASP A 92 -1.97 -4.05 0.74
C ASP A 92 -1.08 -5.26 0.42
N GLU A 93 -0.71 -5.44 -0.86
CA GLU A 93 0.30 -6.41 -1.27
C GLU A 93 1.67 -5.84 -0.91
N SER A 94 2.23 -6.31 0.21
CA SER A 94 3.22 -5.56 0.96
C SER A 94 4.59 -6.21 1.03
N GLU A 95 5.62 -5.44 0.71
CA GLU A 95 7.03 -5.78 0.89
C GLU A 95 7.47 -5.83 2.37
N VAL A 96 6.63 -5.42 3.31
CA VAL A 96 6.87 -5.54 4.75
C VAL A 96 6.79 -7.00 5.18
N LEU A 97 5.91 -7.77 4.55
CA LEU A 97 5.79 -9.21 4.75
C LEU A 97 6.84 -9.96 3.90
N SER A 98 7.12 -11.20 4.25
CA SER A 98 8.04 -12.03 3.48
C SER A 98 7.44 -12.35 2.11
N PRO A 99 8.10 -12.01 0.99
CA PRO A 99 7.56 -12.29 -0.33
C PRO A 99 7.41 -13.79 -0.55
N THR A 100 6.40 -14.19 -1.30
CA THR A 100 6.15 -15.59 -1.70
C THR A 100 6.67 -15.85 -3.11
N ASP A 101 6.71 -14.81 -3.93
CA ASP A 101 7.19 -14.86 -5.29
C ASP A 101 8.12 -13.67 -5.56
N ASP A 102 9.30 -13.96 -6.14
CA ASP A 102 10.29 -12.94 -6.46
C ASP A 102 10.04 -12.29 -7.83
N ALA A 103 9.26 -12.96 -8.70
CA ALA A 103 9.03 -12.53 -10.08
C ALA A 103 7.64 -11.92 -10.27
N TYR A 104 6.61 -12.49 -9.64
CA TYR A 104 5.22 -12.14 -9.90
C TYR A 104 4.52 -11.56 -8.68
N HIS A 105 3.83 -10.46 -8.89
CA HIS A 105 2.82 -9.95 -7.97
C HIS A 105 1.47 -10.64 -8.23
N VAL A 106 0.55 -10.54 -7.26
CA VAL A 106 -0.83 -11.01 -7.43
C VAL A 106 -1.46 -10.33 -8.65
N ASN A 107 -2.17 -11.11 -9.49
CA ASN A 107 -2.99 -10.55 -10.57
C ASN A 107 -4.24 -9.88 -9.97
N LYS A 108 -4.14 -8.58 -9.73
CA LYS A 108 -5.17 -7.81 -9.03
C LYS A 108 -6.48 -7.67 -9.82
N ARG A 109 -6.42 -7.90 -11.14
CA ARG A 109 -7.61 -7.85 -12.01
C ARG A 109 -8.57 -9.02 -11.82
N GLU A 110 -8.14 -10.06 -11.08
CA GLU A 110 -8.99 -11.20 -10.72
C GLU A 110 -9.77 -10.99 -9.41
N PHE A 111 -9.60 -9.82 -8.79
CA PHE A 111 -10.21 -9.48 -7.50
C PHE A 111 -11.16 -8.28 -7.65
N GLU A 112 -12.22 -8.28 -6.86
CA GLU A 112 -13.14 -7.14 -6.73
C GLU A 112 -12.61 -6.10 -5.74
N VAL A 113 -11.90 -6.56 -4.70
CA VAL A 113 -11.31 -5.70 -3.67
C VAL A 113 -10.14 -4.89 -4.25
N PRO A 114 -10.06 -3.57 -3.99
CA PRO A 114 -8.96 -2.73 -4.45
C PRO A 114 -7.64 -3.04 -3.74
N PHE A 115 -6.54 -2.96 -4.50
CA PHE A 115 -5.19 -3.22 -4.00
C PHE A 115 -4.37 -1.94 -3.84
N VAL A 116 -3.56 -1.93 -2.78
CA VAL A 116 -2.50 -0.95 -2.53
C VAL A 116 -1.15 -1.63 -2.72
N CYS A 117 -0.20 -0.95 -3.35
CA CYS A 117 1.16 -1.43 -3.52
C CYS A 117 2.19 -0.35 -3.17
N GLY A 118 3.35 -0.77 -2.69
CA GLY A 118 4.50 0.11 -2.50
C GLY A 118 5.25 0.35 -3.81
N ALA A 119 5.78 1.56 -3.99
CA ALA A 119 6.70 1.89 -5.07
C ALA A 119 7.80 2.84 -4.59
N LYS A 120 9.01 2.70 -5.15
CA LYS A 120 10.16 3.59 -4.88
C LYS A 120 10.28 4.70 -5.90
N ASP A 121 9.85 4.43 -7.12
CA ASP A 121 9.95 5.32 -8.28
C ASP A 121 8.72 5.21 -9.18
N LEU A 122 8.62 6.10 -10.14
CA LEU A 122 7.46 6.17 -11.04
C LEU A 122 7.32 4.93 -11.92
N GLY A 123 8.41 4.34 -12.39
CA GLY A 123 8.35 3.12 -13.20
C GLY A 123 7.76 1.96 -12.43
N GLU A 124 8.19 1.77 -11.17
CA GLU A 124 7.60 0.74 -10.29
C GLU A 124 6.12 1.03 -10.02
N ALA A 125 5.76 2.28 -9.74
CA ALA A 125 4.37 2.68 -9.52
C ALA A 125 3.49 2.35 -10.75
N LEU A 126 3.92 2.72 -11.94
CA LEU A 126 3.19 2.45 -13.17
C LEU A 126 3.07 0.95 -13.47
N ARG A 127 4.09 0.15 -13.18
CA ARG A 127 3.99 -1.31 -13.30
C ARG A 127 2.97 -1.90 -12.33
N ARG A 128 2.90 -1.44 -11.08
CA ARG A 128 1.86 -1.88 -10.12
C ARG A 128 0.46 -1.46 -10.57
N ILE A 129 0.30 -0.26 -11.10
CA ILE A 129 -0.97 0.20 -11.70
C ILE A 129 -1.34 -0.66 -12.91
N ASN A 130 -0.39 -1.01 -13.75
CA ASN A 130 -0.62 -1.91 -14.89
C ASN A 130 -1.11 -3.30 -14.47
N GLU A 131 -0.69 -3.78 -13.31
CA GLU A 131 -1.13 -5.03 -12.71
C GLU A 131 -2.50 -4.92 -11.99
N GLY A 132 -3.08 -3.73 -11.92
CA GLY A 132 -4.40 -3.46 -11.34
C GLY A 132 -4.38 -2.83 -9.94
N ALA A 133 -3.24 -2.32 -9.46
CA ALA A 133 -3.22 -1.56 -8.21
C ALA A 133 -4.05 -0.28 -8.33
N SER A 134 -4.90 -0.03 -7.33
CA SER A 134 -5.77 1.15 -7.25
C SER A 134 -5.15 2.29 -6.45
N MET A 135 -4.17 2.01 -5.62
CA MET A 135 -3.46 2.98 -4.79
C MET A 135 -1.97 2.64 -4.73
N ILE A 136 -1.14 3.68 -4.73
CA ILE A 136 0.32 3.56 -4.55
C ILE A 136 0.73 4.27 -3.28
N ARG A 137 1.61 3.64 -2.50
CA ARG A 137 2.27 4.23 -1.34
C ARG A 137 3.79 4.16 -1.48
N THR A 138 4.51 4.88 -0.65
CA THR A 138 5.96 4.69 -0.53
C THR A 138 6.26 3.30 0.02
N LYS A 139 7.44 2.75 -0.32
CA LYS A 139 7.87 1.45 0.24
C LYS A 139 8.14 1.50 1.74
N GLY A 140 8.21 0.31 2.35
CA GLY A 140 8.13 0.07 3.79
C GLY A 140 9.25 0.62 4.67
N GLU A 141 10.34 1.19 4.14
CA GLU A 141 11.39 1.79 4.96
C GLU A 141 10.86 2.88 5.92
N PRO A 142 9.95 3.79 5.49
CA PRO A 142 9.34 4.76 6.41
C PRO A 142 8.61 4.14 7.60
N GLY A 143 8.06 2.96 7.45
CA GLY A 143 7.38 2.22 8.52
C GLY A 143 8.29 1.79 9.68
N THR A 144 9.59 1.95 9.56
CA THR A 144 10.57 1.75 10.64
C THR A 144 10.91 3.02 11.40
N GLY A 145 10.28 4.16 11.06
CA GLY A 145 10.58 5.48 11.61
C GLY A 145 11.61 6.29 10.81
N ASP A 146 12.14 5.76 9.70
CA ASP A 146 13.06 6.49 8.82
C ASP A 146 12.30 7.42 7.85
N ILE A 147 11.90 8.57 8.37
CA ILE A 147 11.18 9.61 7.62
C ILE A 147 11.99 10.15 6.43
N VAL A 148 13.31 10.11 6.48
CA VAL A 148 14.17 10.57 5.38
C VAL A 148 13.89 9.74 4.10
N GLN A 149 13.64 8.45 4.23
CA GLN A 149 13.29 7.60 3.09
C GLN A 149 11.94 7.99 2.47
N ALA A 150 10.93 8.31 3.29
CA ALA A 150 9.65 8.80 2.80
C ALA A 150 9.82 10.10 1.97
N VAL A 151 10.63 11.03 2.46
CA VAL A 151 10.93 12.28 1.76
C VAL A 151 11.68 12.02 0.45
N ARG A 152 12.63 11.10 0.44
CA ARG A 152 13.36 10.71 -0.79
C ARG A 152 12.43 10.13 -1.84
N HIS A 153 11.57 9.18 -1.47
CA HIS A 153 10.61 8.57 -2.39
C HIS A 153 9.64 9.61 -2.97
N MET A 154 9.08 10.47 -2.12
CA MET A 154 8.18 11.53 -2.55
C MET A 154 8.87 12.51 -3.51
N ARG A 155 10.08 12.95 -3.19
CA ARG A 155 10.84 13.89 -4.05
C ARG A 155 11.21 13.24 -5.37
N MET A 156 11.63 11.97 -5.37
CA MET A 156 11.94 11.22 -6.58
C MET A 156 10.69 11.11 -7.47
N MET A 157 9.56 10.70 -6.91
CA MET A 157 8.30 10.59 -7.63
C MET A 157 7.87 11.90 -8.26
N ASN A 158 7.83 12.98 -7.48
CA ASN A 158 7.48 14.31 -7.99
C ASN A 158 8.40 14.80 -9.08
N LYS A 159 9.72 14.55 -8.95
CA LYS A 159 10.71 14.91 -9.98
C LYS A 159 10.45 14.15 -11.28
N GLN A 160 10.23 12.85 -11.22
CA GLN A 160 9.98 12.01 -12.39
C GLN A 160 8.67 12.40 -13.09
N ILE A 161 7.60 12.66 -12.32
CA ILE A 161 6.33 13.15 -12.87
C ILE A 161 6.54 14.48 -13.59
N ALA A 162 7.24 15.43 -12.96
CA ALA A 162 7.51 16.74 -13.56
C ALA A 162 8.34 16.62 -14.86
N GLN A 163 9.34 15.74 -14.88
CA GLN A 163 10.16 15.48 -16.06
C GLN A 163 9.32 14.95 -17.22
N ILE A 164 8.48 13.96 -16.98
CA ILE A 164 7.63 13.34 -18.01
C ILE A 164 6.56 14.33 -18.49
N SER A 165 5.94 15.09 -17.59
CA SER A 165 4.93 16.09 -17.93
C SER A 165 5.46 17.24 -18.82
N ALA A 166 6.76 17.42 -18.88
CA ALA A 166 7.40 18.43 -19.73
C ALA A 166 7.75 17.92 -21.14
N LEU A 167 7.61 16.62 -21.40
CA LEU A 167 7.97 16.00 -22.68
C LEU A 167 6.86 16.15 -23.72
N ARG A 168 7.28 16.10 -25.00
CA ARG A 168 6.34 15.99 -26.12
C ARG A 168 5.80 14.55 -26.21
N LYS A 169 4.66 14.40 -26.84
CA LYS A 169 4.00 13.09 -27.01
C LYS A 169 4.86 12.05 -27.73
N ASP A 170 5.70 12.46 -28.67
CA ASP A 170 6.61 11.57 -29.39
C ASP A 170 7.76 11.06 -28.50
N GLU A 171 8.19 11.86 -27.53
CA GLU A 171 9.23 11.49 -26.57
C GLU A 171 8.72 10.48 -25.51
N LEU A 172 7.42 10.44 -25.27
CA LEU A 172 6.81 9.51 -24.28
C LEU A 172 6.95 8.04 -24.68
N PHE A 173 7.11 7.73 -25.99
CA PHE A 173 7.40 6.36 -26.43
C PHE A 173 8.74 5.83 -25.89
N GLU A 174 9.75 6.68 -25.83
CA GLU A 174 11.04 6.32 -25.23
C GLU A 174 10.90 6.09 -23.72
N VAL A 175 10.18 6.99 -23.04
CA VAL A 175 9.92 6.87 -21.60
C VAL A 175 9.19 5.57 -21.27
N ALA A 176 8.16 5.22 -22.03
CA ALA A 176 7.41 3.98 -21.82
C ALA A 176 8.33 2.75 -21.93
N LYS A 177 9.26 2.74 -22.90
CA LYS A 177 10.25 1.67 -23.03
C LYS A 177 11.24 1.64 -21.85
N GLN A 178 11.73 2.80 -21.41
CA GLN A 178 12.65 2.90 -20.27
C GLN A 178 12.00 2.44 -18.97
N LEU A 179 10.74 2.82 -18.74
CA LEU A 179 9.97 2.45 -17.55
C LEU A 179 9.38 1.04 -17.62
N GLN A 180 9.44 0.40 -18.81
CA GLN A 180 8.86 -0.96 -19.05
C GLN A 180 7.36 -1.01 -18.76
N VAL A 181 6.63 -0.05 -19.28
CA VAL A 181 5.18 0.06 -19.13
C VAL A 181 4.52 0.38 -20.48
N PRO A 182 3.21 0.09 -20.63
CA PRO A 182 2.43 0.55 -21.79
C PRO A 182 2.47 2.08 -21.94
N TYR A 183 2.46 2.54 -23.19
CA TYR A 183 2.47 3.98 -23.50
C TYR A 183 1.31 4.73 -22.85
N GLU A 184 0.16 4.10 -22.78
CA GLU A 184 -1.08 4.68 -22.27
C GLU A 184 -1.01 5.03 -20.76
N LEU A 185 -0.01 4.50 -20.05
CA LEU A 185 0.20 4.78 -18.63
C LEU A 185 1.21 5.92 -18.37
N VAL A 186 1.91 6.35 -19.40
CA VAL A 186 2.90 7.43 -19.30
C VAL A 186 2.27 8.77 -19.63
#